data_016033f44d5a3047783eabf34176e4c2
#
_entry.id   016033f44d5a3047783eabf34176e4c2
#
_cell.length_a   1.000
_cell.length_b   1.000
_cell.length_c   1.000
_cell.angle_alpha   90.00
_cell.angle_beta   90.00
_cell.angle_gamma   90.00
#
_symmetry.space_group_name_H-M   'P 1'
#
loop_
_entity.id
_entity.type
_entity.pdbx_description
1 polymer ?
#
loop_
_entity_poly.entity_id
_entity_poly.type
_entity_poly.pdbx_seq_one_letter_code
_entity_poly.pdbx_strand_id
1 'polypeptide(L)'
;MFIKQISVFLENKPGAMRELTAVLGSGGIDIREISIADTQAFGIVRIILRSEVIDQAMALLRGAGYTARINHVICAEIVDKPNGLCELLTVIEKENLSVEYIYSFRRTPARGATMILRLSEQERACKVLKEYGVRVLSQEEADAL
;
A
#
# COMPACT_ATOMS: atom_id res chain seq x y z
N MET A 1 -12.77 6.45 -1.46
CA MET A 1 -11.72 6.96 -0.57
C MET A 1 -10.58 5.96 -0.59
N PHE A 2 -9.56 6.29 -1.36
CA PHE A 2 -8.43 5.41 -1.60
C PHE A 2 -7.14 6.22 -1.45
N ILE A 3 -6.05 5.52 -1.16
CA ILE A 3 -4.71 6.11 -1.22
C ILE A 3 -3.98 5.60 -2.47
N LYS A 4 -3.00 6.36 -2.93
CA LYS A 4 -2.19 6.01 -4.09
C LYS A 4 -1.00 5.16 -3.66
N GLN A 5 -0.79 4.07 -4.38
CA GLN A 5 0.35 3.17 -4.25
C GLN A 5 1.04 3.07 -5.60
N ILE A 6 2.35 3.12 -5.62
CA ILE A 6 3.13 2.82 -6.82
C ILE A 6 3.47 1.33 -6.82
N SER A 7 3.16 0.64 -7.90
CA SER A 7 3.58 -0.74 -8.14
C SER A 7 4.61 -0.77 -9.25
N VAL A 8 5.75 -1.41 -8.99
CA VAL A 8 6.87 -1.50 -9.92
C VAL A 8 7.17 -2.97 -10.20
N PHE A 9 7.25 -3.33 -11.48
CA PHE A 9 7.79 -4.62 -11.88
C PHE A 9 9.30 -4.62 -11.73
N LEU A 10 9.82 -5.59 -10.98
CA LEU A 10 11.23 -5.72 -10.69
C LEU A 10 11.73 -7.12 -10.97
N GLU A 11 12.82 -7.24 -11.70
CA GLU A 11 13.51 -8.51 -11.88
C GLU A 11 14.15 -8.94 -10.55
N ASN A 12 13.94 -10.20 -10.16
CA ASN A 12 14.47 -10.73 -8.90
C ASN A 12 15.93 -11.14 -9.07
N LYS A 13 16.84 -10.17 -8.94
CA LYS A 13 18.30 -10.35 -8.99
C LYS A 13 19.02 -9.50 -7.94
N PRO A 14 20.23 -9.89 -7.54
CA PRO A 14 21.03 -9.08 -6.61
C PRO A 14 21.18 -7.64 -7.09
N GLY A 15 20.97 -6.68 -6.19
CA GLY A 15 21.12 -5.25 -6.46
C GLY A 15 19.88 -4.56 -7.07
N ALA A 16 18.87 -5.30 -7.54
CA ALA A 16 17.70 -4.72 -8.19
C ALA A 16 16.93 -3.76 -7.25
N MET A 17 16.70 -4.15 -6.00
CA MET A 17 16.06 -3.30 -5.00
C MET A 17 16.91 -2.07 -4.67
N ARG A 18 18.22 -2.23 -4.57
CA ARG A 18 19.15 -1.10 -4.32
C ARG A 18 19.06 -0.08 -5.45
N GLU A 19 19.08 -0.53 -6.70
CA GLU A 19 18.98 0.35 -7.87
C GLU A 19 17.67 1.12 -7.90
N LEU A 20 16.54 0.43 -7.66
CA LEU A 20 15.23 1.04 -7.59
C LEU A 20 15.16 2.14 -6.51
N THR A 21 15.62 1.82 -5.31
CA THR A 21 15.61 2.78 -4.19
C THR A 21 16.58 3.92 -4.41
N ALA A 22 17.71 3.69 -5.10
CA ALA A 22 18.64 4.74 -5.48
C ALA A 22 18.05 5.75 -6.47
N VAL A 23 17.24 5.29 -7.42
CA VAL A 23 16.52 6.17 -8.35
C VAL A 23 15.59 7.13 -7.61
N LEU A 24 14.82 6.63 -6.66
CA LEU A 24 13.93 7.48 -5.85
C LEU A 24 14.73 8.40 -4.92
N GLY A 25 15.74 7.87 -4.25
CA GLY A 25 16.61 8.63 -3.34
C GLY A 25 17.39 9.75 -4.02
N SER A 26 17.83 9.56 -5.27
CA SER A 26 18.49 10.60 -6.05
C SER A 26 17.60 11.80 -6.35
N GLY A 27 16.29 11.59 -6.39
CA GLY A 27 15.28 12.64 -6.50
C GLY A 27 14.83 13.25 -5.17
N GLY A 28 15.46 12.85 -4.06
CA GLY A 28 15.08 13.32 -2.71
C GLY A 28 13.75 12.74 -2.23
N ILE A 29 13.30 11.62 -2.79
CA ILE A 29 12.02 11.01 -2.44
C ILE A 29 12.20 10.05 -1.27
N ASP A 30 11.48 10.30 -0.18
CA ASP A 30 11.42 9.45 0.99
C ASP A 30 10.35 8.36 0.82
N ILE A 31 10.78 7.11 0.98
CA ILE A 31 9.89 5.95 0.93
C ILE A 31 9.28 5.75 2.31
N ARG A 32 7.94 5.82 2.37
CA ARG A 32 7.21 5.68 3.64
C ARG A 32 6.91 4.22 3.99
N GLU A 33 6.65 3.41 2.98
CA GLU A 33 6.48 1.97 3.13
C GLU A 33 6.85 1.29 1.81
N ILE A 34 7.42 0.11 1.93
CA ILE A 34 7.79 -0.72 0.79
C ILE A 34 7.48 -2.18 1.09
N SER A 35 6.91 -2.87 0.12
CA SER A 35 6.59 -4.29 0.18
C SER A 35 6.95 -4.93 -1.14
N ILE A 36 7.51 -6.11 -1.11
CA ILE A 36 7.81 -6.91 -2.31
C ILE A 36 7.08 -8.23 -2.25
N ALA A 37 6.40 -8.58 -3.34
CA ALA A 37 5.79 -9.90 -3.48
C ALA A 37 6.83 -10.91 -3.96
N ASP A 38 6.87 -12.05 -3.29
CA ASP A 38 7.77 -13.14 -3.61
C ASP A 38 7.31 -13.86 -4.90
N THR A 39 8.13 -13.76 -5.94
CA THR A 39 7.97 -14.52 -7.19
C THR A 39 9.32 -15.04 -7.65
N GLN A 40 9.34 -16.11 -8.47
CA GLN A 40 10.59 -16.76 -8.85
C GLN A 40 11.47 -15.88 -9.76
N ALA A 41 10.88 -15.24 -10.79
CA ALA A 41 11.63 -14.49 -11.79
C ALA A 41 11.46 -12.98 -11.67
N PHE A 42 10.25 -12.53 -11.35
CA PHE A 42 9.90 -11.12 -11.21
C PHE A 42 9.18 -10.89 -9.89
N GLY A 43 9.44 -9.76 -9.26
CA GLY A 43 8.71 -9.28 -8.10
C GLY A 43 7.84 -8.08 -8.47
N ILE A 44 6.81 -7.86 -7.68
CA ILE A 44 6.06 -6.61 -7.68
C ILE A 44 6.41 -5.88 -6.41
N VAL A 45 7.08 -4.75 -6.56
CA VAL A 45 7.40 -3.85 -5.46
C VAL A 45 6.26 -2.85 -5.32
N ARG A 46 5.71 -2.74 -4.12
CA ARG A 46 4.66 -1.77 -3.79
C ARG A 46 5.24 -0.72 -2.87
N ILE A 47 5.05 0.54 -3.23
CA ILE A 47 5.66 1.69 -2.57
C ILE A 47 4.58 2.69 -2.20
N ILE A 48 4.60 3.12 -0.94
CA ILE A 48 3.78 4.23 -0.46
C ILE A 48 4.68 5.45 -0.26
N LEU A 49 4.25 6.54 -0.85
CA LEU A 49 4.89 7.85 -0.77
C LEU A 49 3.87 8.89 -0.28
N ARG A 50 4.32 10.07 0.06
CA ARG A 50 3.42 11.22 0.17
C ARG A 50 2.83 11.57 -1.18
N SER A 51 1.59 11.99 -1.22
CA SER A 51 0.88 12.27 -2.48
C SER A 51 1.56 13.35 -3.32
N GLU A 52 2.17 14.33 -2.68
CA GLU A 52 2.86 15.46 -3.33
C GLU A 52 4.06 15.07 -4.20
N VAL A 53 4.70 13.90 -3.94
CA VAL A 53 5.89 13.45 -4.68
C VAL A 53 5.62 12.30 -5.65
N ILE A 54 4.38 11.83 -5.75
CA ILE A 54 4.03 10.66 -6.57
C ILE A 54 4.32 10.90 -8.05
N ASP A 55 3.97 12.06 -8.59
CA ASP A 55 4.17 12.36 -9.99
C ASP A 55 5.67 12.47 -10.34
N GLN A 56 6.46 13.05 -9.44
CA GLN A 56 7.92 13.10 -9.55
C GLN A 56 8.50 11.68 -9.49
N ALA A 57 8.06 10.86 -8.57
CA ALA A 57 8.50 9.48 -8.44
C ALA A 57 8.21 8.66 -9.71
N MET A 58 7.00 8.80 -10.26
CA MET A 58 6.63 8.14 -11.50
C MET A 58 7.49 8.56 -12.67
N ALA A 59 7.81 9.85 -12.80
CA ALA A 59 8.70 10.35 -13.83
C ALA A 59 10.12 9.79 -13.70
N LEU A 60 10.67 9.74 -12.48
CA LEU A 60 11.99 9.17 -12.21
C LEU A 60 12.05 7.67 -12.54
N LEU A 61 11.05 6.91 -12.11
CA LEU A 61 10.99 5.47 -12.33
C LEU A 61 10.87 5.13 -13.82
N ARG A 62 9.97 5.80 -14.52
CA ARG A 62 9.80 5.62 -15.96
C ARG A 62 11.02 6.07 -16.75
N GLY A 63 11.62 7.19 -16.38
CA GLY A 63 12.85 7.70 -17.00
C GLY A 63 14.04 6.75 -16.82
N ALA A 64 14.07 5.97 -15.73
CA ALA A 64 15.07 4.94 -15.47
C ALA A 64 14.74 3.59 -16.12
N GLY A 65 13.64 3.47 -16.89
CA GLY A 65 13.26 2.28 -17.62
C GLY A 65 12.37 1.30 -16.83
N TYR A 66 11.90 1.65 -15.65
CA TYR A 66 10.99 0.79 -14.88
C TYR A 66 9.57 0.83 -15.42
N THR A 67 8.92 -0.33 -15.39
CA THR A 67 7.47 -0.42 -15.58
C THR A 67 6.79 -0.16 -14.24
N ALA A 68 6.19 1.02 -14.11
CA ALA A 68 5.54 1.48 -12.88
C ALA A 68 4.11 1.91 -13.14
N ARG A 69 3.22 1.62 -12.19
CA ARG A 69 1.79 1.99 -12.24
C ARG A 69 1.34 2.54 -10.90
N ILE A 70 0.39 3.47 -10.94
CA ILE A 70 -0.34 3.91 -9.76
C ILE A 70 -1.56 3.02 -9.59
N ASN A 71 -1.67 2.41 -8.41
CA ASN A 71 -2.85 1.68 -7.97
C ASN A 71 -3.53 2.44 -6.84
N HIS A 72 -4.85 2.31 -6.77
CA HIS A 72 -5.64 2.82 -5.65
C HIS A 72 -5.89 1.67 -4.68
N VAL A 73 -5.59 1.89 -3.41
CA VAL A 73 -5.69 0.89 -2.35
C VAL A 73 -6.43 1.47 -1.14
N ILE A 74 -6.97 0.59 -0.32
CA ILE A 74 -7.63 0.96 0.93
C ILE A 74 -6.57 1.03 2.03
N CYS A 75 -6.58 2.10 2.81
CA CYS A 75 -5.84 2.20 4.06
C CYS A 75 -6.84 2.11 5.21
N ALA A 76 -6.83 1.00 5.94
CA ALA A 76 -7.75 0.74 7.04
C ALA A 76 -7.02 0.74 8.38
N GLU A 77 -7.66 1.32 9.39
CA GLU A 77 -7.18 1.30 10.76
C GLU A 77 -7.76 0.10 11.51
N ILE A 78 -6.90 -0.66 12.17
CA ILE A 78 -7.29 -1.78 13.02
C ILE A 78 -6.83 -1.54 14.45
N VAL A 79 -7.55 -2.15 15.39
CA VAL A 79 -7.11 -2.15 16.79
C VAL A 79 -5.85 -3.01 16.90
N ASP A 80 -4.78 -2.43 17.47
CA ASP A 80 -3.51 -3.12 17.68
C ASP A 80 -3.58 -4.00 18.92
N LYS A 81 -4.24 -5.14 18.77
CA LYS A 81 -4.42 -6.17 19.80
C LYS A 81 -4.44 -7.56 19.15
N PRO A 82 -4.25 -8.64 19.93
CA PRO A 82 -4.55 -9.98 19.42
C PRO A 82 -5.97 -10.02 18.82
N ASN A 83 -6.13 -10.69 17.68
CA ASN A 83 -7.36 -10.74 16.88
C ASN A 83 -7.78 -9.47 16.12
N GLY A 84 -7.13 -8.33 16.29
CA GLY A 84 -7.52 -7.11 15.56
C GLY A 84 -7.56 -7.28 14.05
N LEU A 85 -6.57 -7.93 13.46
CA LEU A 85 -6.57 -8.26 12.04
C LEU A 85 -7.66 -9.30 11.69
N CYS A 86 -7.85 -10.32 12.52
CA CYS A 86 -8.88 -11.33 12.31
C CYS A 86 -10.30 -10.71 12.30
N GLU A 87 -10.56 -9.74 13.15
CA GLU A 87 -11.83 -9.01 13.18
C GLU A 87 -12.09 -8.29 11.85
N LEU A 88 -11.07 -7.63 11.30
CA LEU A 88 -11.15 -7.00 9.97
C LEU A 88 -11.43 -8.02 8.86
N LEU A 89 -10.68 -9.13 8.85
CA LEU A 89 -10.81 -10.17 7.85
C LEU A 89 -12.16 -10.89 7.93
N THR A 90 -12.74 -10.99 9.13
CA THR A 90 -14.08 -11.54 9.32
C THR A 90 -15.17 -10.70 8.63
N VAL A 91 -15.02 -9.37 8.66
CA VAL A 91 -15.93 -8.48 7.91
C VAL A 91 -15.82 -8.72 6.41
N ILE A 92 -14.59 -8.83 5.91
CA ILE A 92 -14.29 -9.07 4.49
C ILE A 92 -14.89 -10.40 4.02
N GLU A 93 -14.73 -11.46 4.83
CA GLU A 93 -15.27 -12.80 4.55
C GLU A 93 -16.81 -12.81 4.50
N LYS A 94 -17.47 -12.22 5.50
CA LYS A 94 -18.94 -12.13 5.57
C LYS A 94 -19.57 -11.53 4.32
N GLU A 95 -18.88 -10.61 3.71
CA GLU A 95 -19.32 -9.91 2.51
C GLU A 95 -18.84 -10.57 1.21
N ASN A 96 -18.27 -11.77 1.31
CA ASN A 96 -17.73 -12.53 0.18
C ASN A 96 -16.72 -11.72 -0.67
N LEU A 97 -15.89 -10.94 -0.01
CA LEU A 97 -14.80 -10.18 -0.63
C LEU A 97 -13.49 -10.96 -0.47
N SER A 98 -12.63 -10.90 -1.49
CA SER A 98 -11.33 -11.55 -1.47
C SER A 98 -10.22 -10.54 -1.20
N VAL A 99 -9.22 -10.94 -0.41
CA VAL A 99 -7.99 -10.18 -0.23
C VAL A 99 -7.04 -10.53 -1.36
N GLU A 100 -6.71 -9.57 -2.21
CA GLU A 100 -5.70 -9.74 -3.25
C GLU A 100 -4.30 -9.61 -2.66
N TYR A 101 -4.08 -8.61 -1.79
CA TYR A 101 -2.90 -8.47 -0.95
C TYR A 101 -3.17 -7.53 0.22
N ILE A 102 -2.34 -7.68 1.25
CA ILE A 102 -2.37 -6.88 2.47
C ILE A 102 -0.95 -6.73 3.02
N TYR A 103 -0.62 -5.57 3.53
CA TYR A 103 0.60 -5.32 4.28
C TYR A 103 0.42 -4.17 5.29
N SER A 104 1.26 -4.14 6.30
CA SER A 104 1.23 -3.07 7.31
C SER A 104 1.72 -1.75 6.74
N PHE A 105 1.23 -0.64 7.26
CA PHE A 105 1.70 0.70 6.89
C PHE A 105 2.30 1.43 8.08
N ARG A 106 1.48 1.79 9.03
CA ARG A 106 1.94 2.52 10.23
C ARG A 106 1.34 1.91 11.49
N ARG A 107 2.11 1.98 12.55
CA ARG A 107 1.65 1.64 13.90
C ARG A 107 1.86 2.86 14.77
N THR A 108 0.80 3.35 15.40
CA THR A 108 0.86 4.50 16.30
C THR A 108 0.22 4.15 17.64
N PRO A 109 0.84 4.54 18.78
CA PRO A 109 0.27 4.25 20.10
C PRO A 109 -1.14 4.81 20.31
N ALA A 110 -1.45 5.92 19.64
CA ALA A 110 -2.74 6.62 19.81
C ALA A 110 -3.85 6.10 18.88
N ARG A 111 -3.50 5.44 17.75
CA ARG A 111 -4.47 5.09 16.70
C ARG A 111 -4.47 3.61 16.32
N GLY A 112 -3.60 2.79 16.93
CA GLY A 112 -3.47 1.39 16.57
C GLY A 112 -2.60 1.17 15.32
N ALA A 113 -2.90 0.14 14.55
CA ALA A 113 -2.18 -0.21 13.34
C ALA A 113 -2.99 0.12 12.09
N THR A 114 -2.33 0.62 11.06
CA THR A 114 -2.93 0.81 9.75
C THR A 114 -2.42 -0.23 8.77
N MET A 115 -3.35 -0.75 7.97
CA MET A 115 -3.08 -1.77 6.96
C MET A 115 -3.42 -1.24 5.57
N ILE A 116 -2.57 -1.56 4.62
CA ILE A 116 -2.86 -1.36 3.20
C ILE A 116 -3.52 -2.63 2.66
N LEU A 117 -4.66 -2.45 2.02
CA LEU A 117 -5.49 -3.54 1.51
C LEU A 117 -5.80 -3.33 0.03
N ARG A 118 -5.64 -4.38 -0.75
CA ARG A 118 -6.26 -4.51 -2.05
C ARG A 118 -7.27 -5.65 -1.99
N LEU A 119 -8.53 -5.31 -2.19
CA LEU A 119 -9.63 -6.26 -2.14
C LEU A 119 -10.27 -6.37 -3.52
N SER A 120 -10.96 -7.47 -3.76
CA SER A 120 -11.89 -7.53 -4.89
C SER A 120 -12.97 -6.46 -4.71
N GLU A 121 -13.51 -5.94 -5.81
CA GLU A 121 -14.58 -4.94 -5.77
C GLU A 121 -14.27 -3.75 -4.82
N GLN A 122 -13.16 -3.05 -5.04
CA GLN A 122 -12.60 -2.01 -4.15
C GLN A 122 -13.61 -0.98 -3.63
N GLU A 123 -14.52 -0.50 -4.48
CA GLU A 123 -15.51 0.51 -4.08
C GLU A 123 -16.54 -0.07 -3.11
N ARG A 124 -17.04 -1.28 -3.42
CA ARG A 124 -17.93 -2.01 -2.52
C ARG A 124 -17.23 -2.34 -1.20
N ALA A 125 -15.99 -2.81 -1.28
CA ALA A 125 -15.19 -3.12 -0.10
C ALA A 125 -15.00 -1.90 0.81
N CYS A 126 -14.68 -0.75 0.25
CA CYS A 126 -14.52 0.49 1.02
C CYS A 126 -15.83 0.91 1.73
N LYS A 127 -16.97 0.76 1.05
CA LYS A 127 -18.28 1.05 1.62
C LYS A 127 -18.61 0.10 2.77
N VAL A 128 -18.46 -1.21 2.53
CA VAL A 128 -18.70 -2.26 3.53
C VAL A 128 -17.86 -2.04 4.79
N LEU A 129 -16.57 -1.81 4.64
CA LEU A 129 -15.69 -1.58 5.79
C LEU A 129 -16.18 -0.42 6.66
N LYS A 130 -16.62 0.67 6.04
CA LYS A 130 -17.19 1.82 6.76
C LYS A 130 -18.50 1.49 7.46
N GLU A 131 -19.38 0.73 6.82
CA GLU A 131 -20.67 0.29 7.40
C GLU A 131 -20.46 -0.58 8.64
N TYR A 132 -19.39 -1.36 8.68
CA TYR A 132 -18.97 -2.14 9.86
C TYR A 132 -18.14 -1.34 10.88
N GLY A 133 -18.02 -0.03 10.70
CA GLY A 133 -17.30 0.84 11.63
C GLY A 133 -15.78 0.80 11.51
N VAL A 134 -15.24 0.18 10.46
CA VAL A 134 -13.80 0.20 10.19
C VAL A 134 -13.41 1.58 9.66
N ARG A 135 -12.45 2.21 10.29
CA ARG A 135 -11.95 3.50 9.84
C ARG A 135 -11.09 3.32 8.59
N VAL A 136 -11.53 3.91 7.49
CA VAL A 136 -10.81 3.96 6.23
C VAL A 136 -10.26 5.37 6.05
N LEU A 137 -8.95 5.48 5.93
CA LEU A 137 -8.25 6.75 5.83
C LEU A 137 -8.32 7.35 4.42
N SER A 138 -8.43 8.67 4.35
CA SER A 138 -8.23 9.43 3.12
C SER A 138 -6.74 9.53 2.77
N GLN A 139 -6.44 10.01 1.55
CA GLN A 139 -5.06 10.29 1.15
C GLN A 139 -4.42 11.34 2.08
N GLU A 140 -5.15 12.39 2.40
CA GLU A 140 -4.68 13.45 3.31
C GLU A 140 -4.38 12.92 4.73
N GLU A 141 -5.26 12.07 5.26
CA GLU A 141 -5.04 11.44 6.57
C GLU A 141 -3.84 10.49 6.54
N ALA A 142 -3.65 9.75 5.45
CA ALA A 142 -2.50 8.87 5.27
C ALA A 142 -1.19 9.67 5.13
N ASP A 143 -1.22 10.80 4.43
CA ASP A 143 -0.05 11.68 4.28
C ASP A 143 0.36 12.31 5.63
N ALA A 144 -0.59 12.50 6.53
CA ALA A 144 -0.37 13.06 7.87
C ALA A 144 0.17 12.05 8.91
N LEU A 145 0.19 10.74 8.59
CA LEU A 145 0.79 9.71 9.44
C LEU A 145 2.32 9.73 9.34
#